data_5aa407324401976ca3f7b6280fca0c40
#
_entry.id   5aa407324401976ca3f7b6280fca0c40
#
_cell.length_a   1.000
_cell.length_b   1.000
_cell.length_c   1.000
_cell.angle_alpha   90.00
_cell.angle_beta   90.00
_cell.angle_gamma   90.00
#
_symmetry.space_group_name_H-M   'P 1'
#
loop_
_entity.id
_entity.type
_entity.pdbx_description
1 polymer ?
#
loop_
_entity_poly.entity_id
_entity_poly.type
_entity_poly.pdbx_seq_one_letter_code
_entity_poly.pdbx_strand_id
1 'polypeptide(L)'
;MAPSAVNKQPWKFVIVRSEEAKAKLQLAYDREWFHTAPLYIVCLKDNSACWTRSYDSKAHGDIDVAIATEHLCLAATERGLGTCWVCNFDPAVMRELFPEPNLEAVAIIPIGHIAPDCPRNEKRRKGMEEILSEK
;
A
#
# COMPACT_ATOMS: atom_id res chain seq x y z
N MET A 1 10.46 -4.13 -12.88
CA MET A 1 10.73 -4.38 -11.44
C MET A 1 10.85 -3.04 -10.74
N ALA A 2 10.27 -2.90 -9.54
CA ALA A 2 10.35 -1.68 -8.76
C ALA A 2 11.79 -1.46 -8.23
N PRO A 3 12.36 -0.25 -8.32
CA PRO A 3 13.63 0.08 -7.70
C PRO A 3 13.49 0.28 -6.19
N SER A 4 14.61 0.22 -5.47
CA SER A 4 14.71 0.60 -4.07
C SER A 4 16.05 1.26 -3.77
N ALA A 5 16.15 1.99 -2.67
CA ALA A 5 17.39 2.63 -2.24
C ALA A 5 18.52 1.58 -2.11
N VAL A 6 19.61 1.78 -2.85
CA VAL A 6 20.75 0.87 -3.00
C VAL A 6 20.35 -0.61 -3.17
N ASN A 7 19.22 -0.85 -3.82
CA ASN A 7 18.62 -2.17 -4.08
C ASN A 7 18.39 -3.03 -2.82
N LYS A 8 18.02 -2.40 -1.72
CA LYS A 8 17.76 -3.06 -0.44
C LYS A 8 16.47 -3.87 -0.41
N GLN A 9 15.46 -3.47 -1.19
CA GLN A 9 14.16 -4.12 -1.32
C GLN A 9 13.49 -4.42 0.05
N PRO A 10 13.33 -3.40 0.91
CA PRO A 10 12.87 -3.57 2.29
C PRO A 10 11.34 -3.74 2.39
N TRP A 11 10.78 -4.61 1.57
CA TRP A 11 9.35 -4.85 1.51
C TRP A 11 8.98 -6.31 1.64
N LYS A 12 7.81 -6.56 2.23
CA LYS A 12 7.13 -7.85 2.22
C LYS A 12 5.66 -7.60 1.85
N PHE A 13 5.15 -8.36 0.89
CA PHE A 13 3.74 -8.31 0.51
C PHE A 13 3.04 -9.55 1.01
N VAL A 14 1.91 -9.37 1.72
CA VAL A 14 1.11 -10.47 2.24
C VAL A 14 -0.26 -10.45 1.57
N ILE A 15 -0.60 -11.54 0.87
CA ILE A 15 -1.92 -11.72 0.27
C ILE A 15 -2.88 -12.27 1.32
N VAL A 16 -3.93 -11.51 1.62
CA VAL A 16 -4.99 -11.86 2.56
C VAL A 16 -6.25 -12.19 1.75
N ARG A 17 -6.65 -13.47 1.72
CA ARG A 17 -7.79 -13.96 0.91
C ARG A 17 -8.71 -14.94 1.61
N SER A 18 -8.28 -15.60 2.71
CA SER A 18 -9.19 -16.45 3.48
C SER A 18 -10.20 -15.58 4.24
N GLU A 19 -11.43 -16.06 4.40
CA GLU A 19 -12.48 -15.30 5.09
C GLU A 19 -12.09 -14.92 6.51
N GLU A 20 -11.43 -15.83 7.24
CA GLU A 20 -10.95 -15.58 8.59
C GLU A 20 -9.91 -14.44 8.62
N ALA A 21 -8.92 -14.49 7.72
CA ALA A 21 -7.87 -13.47 7.67
C ALA A 21 -8.42 -12.11 7.20
N LYS A 22 -9.37 -12.10 6.25
CA LYS A 22 -10.06 -10.89 5.83
C LYS A 22 -10.84 -10.26 6.97
N ALA A 23 -11.62 -11.05 7.71
CA ALA A 23 -12.39 -10.55 8.84
C ALA A 23 -11.49 -9.89 9.91
N LYS A 24 -10.34 -10.48 10.21
CA LYS A 24 -9.36 -9.86 11.13
C LYS A 24 -8.78 -8.57 10.57
N LEU A 25 -8.40 -8.54 9.29
CA LEU A 25 -7.84 -7.34 8.64
C LEU A 25 -8.85 -6.20 8.57
N GLN A 26 -10.13 -6.50 8.36
CA GLN A 26 -11.21 -5.54 8.28
C GLN A 26 -11.44 -4.77 9.58
N LEU A 27 -11.02 -5.32 10.73
CA LEU A 27 -11.02 -4.61 12.00
C LEU A 27 -10.05 -3.42 12.01
N ALA A 28 -9.00 -3.46 11.19
CA ALA A 28 -8.05 -2.34 11.09
C ALA A 28 -8.60 -1.16 10.30
N TYR A 29 -9.55 -1.39 9.40
CA TYR A 29 -10.20 -0.34 8.60
C TYR A 29 -11.65 -0.71 8.31
N ASP A 30 -12.54 -0.29 9.22
CA ASP A 30 -13.96 -0.62 9.16
C ASP A 30 -14.72 0.34 8.24
N ARG A 31 -14.87 -0.07 6.96
CA ARG A 31 -15.65 0.61 5.93
C ARG A 31 -16.40 -0.40 5.08
N GLU A 32 -17.68 -0.17 4.83
CA GLU A 32 -18.54 -1.05 4.06
C GLU A 32 -17.94 -1.41 2.69
N TRP A 33 -17.51 -0.42 1.93
CA TRP A 33 -16.88 -0.64 0.61
C TRP A 33 -15.59 -1.47 0.70
N PHE A 34 -14.82 -1.33 1.77
CA PHE A 34 -13.58 -2.08 1.98
C PHE A 34 -13.87 -3.56 2.21
N HIS A 35 -14.96 -3.88 2.92
CA HIS A 35 -15.37 -5.25 3.20
C HIS A 35 -15.80 -6.03 1.96
N THR A 36 -16.14 -5.35 0.87
CA THR A 36 -16.54 -6.00 -0.39
C THR A 36 -15.37 -6.58 -1.19
N ALA A 37 -14.13 -6.23 -0.86
CA ALA A 37 -12.96 -6.68 -1.60
C ALA A 37 -12.77 -8.20 -1.45
N PRO A 38 -12.54 -8.94 -2.58
CA PRO A 38 -12.33 -10.38 -2.55
C PRO A 38 -10.97 -10.76 -1.94
N LEU A 39 -9.99 -9.88 -2.02
CA LEU A 39 -8.67 -10.05 -1.41
C LEU A 39 -8.01 -8.70 -1.10
N TYR A 40 -7.00 -8.76 -0.24
CA TYR A 40 -6.15 -7.62 0.07
C TYR A 40 -4.68 -7.99 -0.08
N ILE A 41 -3.86 -6.99 -0.41
CA ILE A 41 -2.41 -7.09 -0.27
C ILE A 41 -1.99 -6.13 0.83
N VAL A 42 -1.40 -6.65 1.89
CA VAL A 42 -0.79 -5.84 2.95
C VAL A 42 0.66 -5.60 2.57
N CYS A 43 1.01 -4.32 2.46
CA CYS A 43 2.34 -3.86 2.11
C CYS A 43 3.09 -3.55 3.41
N LEU A 44 4.08 -4.37 3.73
CA LEU A 44 4.88 -4.26 4.93
C LEU A 44 6.28 -3.74 4.59
N LYS A 45 6.81 -2.91 5.45
CA LYS A 45 8.19 -2.44 5.46
C LYS A 45 9.01 -3.26 6.45
N ASP A 46 10.17 -3.73 6.04
CA ASP A 46 11.16 -4.32 6.93
C ASP A 46 12.13 -3.23 7.41
N ASN A 47 11.95 -2.76 8.63
CA ASN A 47 12.76 -1.71 9.23
C ASN A 47 14.23 -2.10 9.38
N SER A 48 14.55 -3.40 9.48
CA SER A 48 15.92 -3.89 9.59
C SER A 48 16.68 -3.85 8.26
N ALA A 49 15.95 -3.87 7.14
CA ALA A 49 16.51 -3.84 5.79
C ALA A 49 16.52 -2.43 5.15
N CYS A 50 15.85 -1.45 5.75
CA CYS A 50 15.76 -0.10 5.19
C CYS A 50 17.13 0.56 5.00
N TRP A 51 17.28 1.29 3.90
CA TRP A 51 18.39 2.22 3.74
C TRP A 51 18.12 3.51 4.51
N THR A 52 19.15 4.00 5.18
CA THR A 52 19.09 5.25 5.95
C THR A 52 20.11 6.24 5.38
N ARG A 53 19.66 7.45 5.12
CA ARG A 53 20.51 8.53 4.63
C ARG A 53 21.44 9.02 5.75
N SER A 54 22.74 9.03 5.46
CA SER A 54 23.77 9.32 6.48
C SER A 54 23.75 10.76 7.01
N TYR A 55 23.27 11.72 6.23
CA TYR A 55 23.29 13.15 6.60
C TYR A 55 22.30 13.52 7.70
N ASP A 56 21.16 12.87 7.75
CA ASP A 56 20.06 13.21 8.67
C ASP A 56 19.37 11.99 9.30
N SER A 57 19.92 10.80 9.10
CA SER A 57 19.39 9.53 9.60
C SER A 57 17.97 9.22 9.14
N LYS A 58 17.50 9.82 8.03
CA LYS A 58 16.18 9.54 7.48
C LYS A 58 16.14 8.17 6.83
N ALA A 59 15.29 7.29 7.34
CA ALA A 59 15.00 6.00 6.71
C ALA A 59 14.11 6.19 5.47
N HIS A 60 14.37 5.40 4.41
CA HIS A 60 13.69 5.51 3.13
C HIS A 60 12.75 4.33 2.83
N GLY A 61 12.53 3.44 3.77
CA GLY A 61 11.72 2.24 3.58
C GLY A 61 10.30 2.53 3.10
N ASP A 62 9.64 3.57 3.61
CA ASP A 62 8.29 3.95 3.17
C ASP A 62 8.27 4.34 1.69
N ILE A 63 9.31 5.05 1.22
CA ILE A 63 9.45 5.43 -0.19
C ILE A 63 9.62 4.18 -1.04
N ASP A 64 10.51 3.25 -0.63
CA ASP A 64 10.76 2.01 -1.36
C ASP A 64 9.50 1.15 -1.47
N VAL A 65 8.78 0.97 -0.35
CA VAL A 65 7.51 0.23 -0.32
C VAL A 65 6.46 0.92 -1.20
N ALA A 66 6.36 2.26 -1.15
CA ALA A 66 5.40 3.01 -1.97
C ALA A 66 5.67 2.83 -3.47
N ILE A 67 6.92 2.87 -3.92
CA ILE A 67 7.28 2.63 -5.32
C ILE A 67 6.83 1.23 -5.75
N ALA A 68 7.15 0.20 -4.97
CA ALA A 68 6.79 -1.17 -5.29
C ALA A 68 5.26 -1.40 -5.27
N THR A 69 4.55 -0.78 -4.32
CA THR A 69 3.10 -0.82 -4.23
C THR A 69 2.43 -0.15 -5.43
N GLU A 70 2.94 0.99 -5.90
CA GLU A 70 2.39 1.65 -7.10
C GLU A 70 2.59 0.78 -8.35
N HIS A 71 3.74 0.15 -8.53
CA HIS A 71 3.95 -0.82 -9.61
C HIS A 71 2.92 -1.97 -9.55
N LEU A 72 2.58 -2.44 -8.34
CA LEU A 72 1.54 -3.45 -8.14
C LEU A 72 0.16 -2.92 -8.58
N CYS A 73 -0.20 -1.70 -8.18
CA CYS A 73 -1.48 -1.08 -8.55
C CYS A 73 -1.59 -0.88 -10.06
N LEU A 74 -0.51 -0.45 -10.72
CA LEU A 74 -0.45 -0.31 -12.18
C LEU A 74 -0.61 -1.67 -12.88
N ALA A 75 0.07 -2.70 -12.40
CA ALA A 75 -0.05 -4.06 -12.95
C ALA A 75 -1.46 -4.66 -12.73
N ALA A 76 -2.13 -4.33 -11.62
CA ALA A 76 -3.53 -4.71 -11.40
C ALA A 76 -4.46 -3.98 -12.38
N THR A 77 -4.25 -2.68 -12.59
CA THR A 77 -5.02 -1.87 -13.56
C THR A 77 -4.88 -2.40 -14.98
N GLU A 78 -3.66 -2.77 -15.40
CA GLU A 78 -3.40 -3.38 -16.71
C GLU A 78 -4.22 -4.66 -16.93
N ARG A 79 -4.54 -5.37 -15.85
CA ARG A 79 -5.39 -6.58 -15.84
C ARG A 79 -6.87 -6.32 -15.62
N GLY A 80 -7.31 -5.07 -15.68
CA GLY A 80 -8.70 -4.66 -15.50
C GLY A 80 -9.19 -4.75 -14.04
N LEU A 81 -8.28 -4.81 -13.07
CA LEU A 81 -8.62 -4.83 -11.65
C LEU A 81 -8.61 -3.41 -11.06
N GLY A 82 -9.48 -3.20 -10.09
CA GLY A 82 -9.51 -2.01 -9.25
C GLY A 82 -8.65 -2.19 -7.99
N THR A 83 -8.03 -1.09 -7.56
CA THR A 83 -7.24 -1.01 -6.33
C THR A 83 -7.53 0.30 -5.60
N CYS A 84 -7.26 0.33 -4.32
CA CYS A 84 -7.27 1.56 -3.53
C CYS A 84 -6.12 1.53 -2.51
N TRP A 85 -5.45 2.67 -2.32
CA TRP A 85 -4.48 2.84 -1.25
C TRP A 85 -5.19 3.15 0.06
N VAL A 86 -5.06 2.29 1.05
CA VAL A 86 -5.57 2.48 2.41
C VAL A 86 -4.41 2.60 3.37
N CYS A 87 -4.20 3.81 3.91
CA CYS A 87 -3.17 4.10 4.92
C CYS A 87 -3.79 4.53 6.26
N ASN A 88 -5.09 4.83 6.29
CA ASN A 88 -5.80 5.23 7.51
C ASN A 88 -6.38 4.02 8.25
N PHE A 89 -5.55 3.06 8.57
CA PHE A 89 -5.88 1.86 9.34
C PHE A 89 -5.42 1.96 10.81
N ASP A 90 -5.97 1.12 11.67
CA ASP A 90 -5.50 1.00 13.06
C ASP A 90 -4.16 0.25 13.12
N PRO A 91 -3.06 0.93 13.50
CA PRO A 91 -1.75 0.30 13.58
C PRO A 91 -1.63 -0.72 14.72
N ALA A 92 -2.50 -0.67 15.73
CA ALA A 92 -2.48 -1.66 16.82
C ALA A 92 -2.98 -3.01 16.31
N VAL A 93 -4.11 -3.01 15.58
CA VAL A 93 -4.64 -4.21 14.93
C VAL A 93 -3.62 -4.79 13.95
N MET A 94 -2.94 -3.94 13.17
CA MET A 94 -1.92 -4.41 12.24
C MET A 94 -0.72 -5.06 12.93
N ARG A 95 -0.29 -4.54 14.09
CA ARG A 95 0.78 -5.17 14.89
C ARG A 95 0.38 -6.53 15.47
N GLU A 96 -0.89 -6.72 15.81
CA GLU A 96 -1.40 -8.03 16.26
C GLU A 96 -1.45 -9.04 15.10
N LEU A 97 -1.80 -8.60 13.90
CA LEU A 97 -1.87 -9.45 12.70
C LEU A 97 -0.49 -9.81 12.15
N PHE A 98 0.48 -8.91 12.30
CA PHE A 98 1.86 -9.04 11.80
C PHE A 98 2.83 -8.77 12.96
N PRO A 99 3.01 -9.73 13.89
CA PRO A 99 3.73 -9.52 15.14
C PRO A 99 5.26 -9.50 15.00
N GLU A 100 5.80 -9.71 13.78
CA GLU A 100 7.24 -9.67 13.55
C GLU A 100 7.79 -8.25 13.87
N PRO A 101 8.75 -8.13 14.81
CA PRO A 101 9.13 -6.84 15.38
C PRO A 101 9.74 -5.85 14.39
N ASN A 102 10.30 -6.35 13.28
CA ASN A 102 10.90 -5.52 12.23
C ASN A 102 9.91 -5.12 11.14
N LEU A 103 8.74 -5.75 11.08
CA LEU A 103 7.75 -5.46 10.06
C LEU A 103 6.77 -4.37 10.53
N GLU A 104 6.50 -3.44 9.63
CA GLU A 104 5.57 -2.34 9.85
C GLU A 104 4.64 -2.22 8.64
N ALA A 105 3.33 -2.15 8.89
CA ALA A 105 2.35 -1.96 7.82
C ALA A 105 2.43 -0.52 7.27
N VAL A 106 2.58 -0.39 5.96
CA VAL A 106 2.63 0.90 5.25
C VAL A 106 1.30 1.17 4.54
N ALA A 107 0.73 0.16 3.90
CA ALA A 107 -0.54 0.28 3.20
C ALA A 107 -1.28 -1.06 3.14
N ILE A 108 -2.60 -0.98 2.99
CA ILE A 108 -3.47 -2.10 2.64
C ILE A 108 -4.07 -1.80 1.27
N ILE A 109 -3.94 -2.74 0.34
CA ILE A 109 -4.45 -2.61 -1.02
C ILE A 109 -5.55 -3.63 -1.23
N PRO A 110 -6.85 -3.25 -1.09
CA PRO A 110 -7.96 -4.07 -1.58
C PRO A 110 -7.87 -4.21 -3.11
N ILE A 111 -8.09 -5.41 -3.61
CA ILE A 111 -8.03 -5.71 -5.06
C ILE A 111 -9.25 -6.53 -5.45
N GLY A 112 -9.89 -6.14 -6.56
CA GLY A 112 -11.02 -6.85 -7.12
C GLY A 112 -11.46 -6.28 -8.46
N HIS A 113 -12.44 -6.90 -9.09
CA HIS A 113 -13.11 -6.30 -10.24
C HIS A 113 -13.91 -5.08 -9.81
N ILE A 114 -13.85 -4.02 -10.62
CA ILE A 114 -14.63 -2.80 -10.35
C ILE A 114 -16.10 -3.16 -10.59
N ALA A 115 -16.96 -2.86 -9.60
CA ALA A 115 -18.40 -3.07 -9.72
C ALA A 115 -18.96 -2.28 -10.91
N PRO A 116 -19.93 -2.84 -11.68
CA PRO A 116 -20.48 -2.17 -12.85
C PRO A 116 -21.15 -0.81 -12.54
N ASP A 117 -21.69 -0.69 -11.34
CA ASP A 117 -22.37 0.50 -10.81
C ASP A 117 -21.45 1.43 -9.99
N CYS A 118 -20.14 1.13 -9.96
CA CYS A 118 -19.18 1.95 -9.23
C CYS A 118 -19.15 3.38 -9.78
N PRO A 119 -19.40 4.41 -8.95
CA PRO A 119 -19.36 5.80 -9.39
C PRO A 119 -17.95 6.17 -9.89
N ARG A 120 -17.86 6.67 -11.11
CA ARG A 120 -16.61 7.19 -11.67
C ARG A 120 -16.56 8.70 -11.51
N ASN A 121 -16.09 9.16 -10.36
CA ASN A 121 -15.87 10.56 -10.12
C ASN A 121 -14.71 11.09 -10.96
N GLU A 122 -14.84 12.33 -11.43
CA GLU A 122 -13.77 13.03 -12.12
C GLU A 122 -12.52 13.14 -11.22
N LYS A 123 -11.39 12.78 -11.77
CA LYS A 123 -10.09 12.86 -11.06
C LYS A 123 -9.47 14.23 -11.29
N ARG A 124 -9.67 15.15 -10.35
CA ARG A 124 -8.98 16.44 -10.39
C ARG A 124 -7.50 16.26 -10.09
N ARG A 125 -6.68 16.91 -10.89
CA ARG A 125 -5.21 16.99 -10.72
C ARG A 125 -4.79 18.45 -10.78
N LYS A 126 -3.71 18.78 -10.09
CA LYS A 126 -3.06 20.08 -10.22
C LYS A 126 -2.52 20.27 -11.63
N GLY A 127 -2.52 21.52 -12.11
CA GLY A 127 -1.89 21.87 -13.36
C GLY A 127 -0.36 21.75 -13.29
N MET A 128 0.29 21.69 -14.47
CA MET A 128 1.76 21.57 -14.52
C MET A 128 2.45 22.77 -13.87
N GLU A 129 1.86 23.96 -13.95
CA GLU A 129 2.33 25.20 -13.35
C GLU A 129 2.36 25.16 -11.81
N GLU A 130 1.53 24.30 -11.18
CA GLU A 130 1.52 24.14 -9.73
C GLU A 130 2.55 23.11 -9.22
N ILE A 131 2.98 22.18 -10.07
CA ILE A 131 3.82 21.03 -9.67
C ILE A 131 5.20 21.02 -10.29
N LEU A 132 5.44 21.87 -11.31
CA LEU A 132 6.73 21.99 -11.99
C LEU A 132 7.26 23.41 -11.84
N SER A 133 8.54 23.53 -11.55
CA SER A 133 9.26 24.81 -11.57
C SER A 133 10.67 24.62 -12.12
N GLU A 134 11.14 25.60 -12.88
CA GLU A 134 12.53 25.68 -13.35
C GLU A 134 13.31 26.67 -12.46
N LYS A 135 14.62 26.39 -12.26
CA LYS A 135 15.55 27.26 -11.52
C LYS A 135 16.83 27.43 -12.30
#